data_e930b745e6af5c861571a593cfaf8d0e
#
_entry.id   e930b745e6af5c861571a593cfaf8d0e
#
_cell.length_a   1.000
_cell.length_b   1.000
_cell.length_c   1.000
_cell.angle_alpha   90.00
_cell.angle_beta   90.00
_cell.angle_gamma   90.00
#
_symmetry.space_group_name_H-M   'P 1'
#
loop_
_entity.id
_entity.type
_entity.pdbx_description
1 polymer ?
#
loop_
_entity_poly.entity_id
_entity_poly.type
_entity_poly.pdbx_seq_one_letter_code
_entity_poly.pdbx_strand_id
1 'polypeptide(L)'
;MSFSRRAMLQSTSCGFGGLALNALCGEQVAASTGVGLKTRTPALAARAKRVIFLCMSGGPAHLDTFDYKPQTGKKKHPGSVFRFRQHGESGLGISELLPETAKHADDLCVINGMYADTGIHAQSFLQLHTGDRLRKRPSLGSWISYGLGTENQNLPGFISLNTSKSSIYSSAFLPSIYNGTPIGVNGENMSHATINNVSSDHLPLSAKRRQLDLVQMMNRDHLKQHPTDTKLESVIQSMELGFRMQSVAPDLLDISTETKATLEKYRVGQQKKAVGTCKVSDFGRQCLLARRFAEAGVRFIEVSHGSWDQHKNHRRDLMANCEVTDAPIAALLEDLKQRGLLDDTLVVWGGEFGRPGLTPENGKNETGHNARGFTFWLAGGGVKRGHVHGKTDPTGARAVEGKVHFRDLHATILHLMGLPANDLKYWHAGREHRLTGPEGGKVVHDIFA
;
A
#
# COMPACT_ATOMS: atom_id res chain seq x y z
N MET A 1 -37.79 27.26 -1.35
CA MET A 1 -37.21 26.37 -2.38
C MET A 1 -35.76 26.12 -2.01
N SER A 2 -35.40 24.91 -1.63
CA SER A 2 -34.03 24.60 -1.25
C SER A 2 -33.25 24.24 -2.50
N PHE A 3 -32.31 25.10 -2.87
CA PHE A 3 -31.40 24.81 -3.98
C PHE A 3 -30.40 23.73 -3.52
N SER A 4 -30.27 22.64 -4.28
CA SER A 4 -29.25 21.63 -3.98
C SER A 4 -27.85 22.18 -4.31
N ARG A 5 -26.85 21.82 -3.51
CA ARG A 5 -25.42 22.18 -3.73
C ARG A 5 -24.94 21.85 -5.16
N ARG A 6 -25.45 20.78 -5.73
CA ARG A 6 -25.15 20.34 -7.10
C ARG A 6 -25.72 21.28 -8.16
N ALA A 7 -26.94 21.78 -7.96
CA ALA A 7 -27.58 22.74 -8.87
C ALA A 7 -26.86 24.10 -8.84
N MET A 8 -26.38 24.54 -7.67
CA MET A 8 -25.61 25.76 -7.54
C MET A 8 -24.23 25.65 -8.22
N LEU A 9 -23.52 24.55 -8.08
CA LEU A 9 -22.25 24.31 -8.75
C LEU A 9 -22.39 24.21 -10.28
N GLN A 10 -23.51 23.71 -10.77
CA GLN A 10 -23.81 23.66 -12.20
C GLN A 10 -24.23 25.03 -12.78
N SER A 11 -24.92 25.88 -12.02
CA SER A 11 -25.29 27.21 -12.47
C SER A 11 -24.15 28.23 -12.44
N THR A 12 -23.12 28.04 -11.61
CA THR A 12 -21.92 28.89 -11.59
C THR A 12 -20.95 28.64 -12.74
N SER A 13 -21.15 27.57 -13.51
CA SER A 13 -20.36 27.34 -14.74
C SER A 13 -20.76 28.22 -15.92
N CYS A 14 -21.85 28.97 -15.82
CA CYS A 14 -22.34 29.88 -16.87
C CYS A 14 -22.13 31.34 -16.45
N GLY A 15 -21.01 31.92 -16.80
CA GLY A 15 -20.65 33.35 -16.97
C GLY A 15 -21.15 34.45 -16.00
N PHE A 16 -22.40 34.45 -15.57
CA PHE A 16 -22.97 35.46 -14.67
C PHE A 16 -22.63 35.21 -13.17
N GLY A 17 -22.33 33.98 -12.79
CA GLY A 17 -21.95 33.61 -11.42
C GLY A 17 -20.62 34.22 -10.98
N GLY A 18 -19.72 34.51 -11.90
CA GLY A 18 -18.39 35.11 -11.60
C GLY A 18 -18.46 36.56 -11.12
N LEU A 19 -19.45 37.34 -11.63
CA LEU A 19 -19.66 38.75 -11.22
C LEU A 19 -20.32 38.85 -9.84
N ALA A 20 -21.29 38.03 -9.55
CA ALA A 20 -21.94 37.96 -8.25
C ALA A 20 -20.98 37.43 -7.17
N LEU A 21 -20.10 36.50 -7.53
CA LEU A 21 -19.08 35.94 -6.63
C LEU A 21 -18.03 36.99 -6.22
N ASN A 22 -17.60 37.84 -7.16
CA ASN A 22 -16.65 38.95 -6.87
C ASN A 22 -17.24 40.03 -5.95
N ALA A 23 -18.55 40.25 -6.01
CA ALA A 23 -19.23 41.20 -5.14
C ALA A 23 -19.42 40.67 -3.69
N LEU A 24 -19.56 39.34 -3.53
CA LEU A 24 -19.74 38.70 -2.22
C LEU A 24 -18.43 38.38 -1.49
N CYS A 25 -17.31 38.31 -2.21
CA CYS A 25 -16.00 37.96 -1.65
C CYS A 25 -15.11 39.15 -1.34
N GLY A 26 -15.65 40.38 -1.30
CA GLY A 26 -14.90 41.60 -1.03
C GLY A 26 -14.38 41.78 0.41
N GLU A 27 -14.74 40.91 1.34
CA GLU A 27 -14.13 40.84 2.66
C GLU A 27 -13.00 39.79 2.67
N GLN A 28 -11.81 40.21 3.08
CA GLN A 28 -10.64 39.36 3.24
C GLN A 28 -10.97 38.16 4.16
N VAL A 29 -11.24 37.01 3.56
CA VAL A 29 -11.24 35.75 4.32
C VAL A 29 -9.79 35.48 4.69
N ALA A 30 -9.42 35.74 5.92
CA ALA A 30 -8.14 35.34 6.47
C ALA A 30 -7.94 33.84 6.16
N ALA A 31 -6.87 33.51 5.43
CA ALA A 31 -6.54 32.14 5.09
C ALA A 31 -6.55 31.32 6.39
N SER A 32 -7.45 30.36 6.50
CA SER A 32 -7.51 29.47 7.66
C SER A 32 -6.30 28.54 7.62
N THR A 33 -5.21 29.01 8.19
CA THR A 33 -4.01 28.24 8.48
C THR A 33 -4.34 27.21 9.56
N GLY A 34 -4.80 26.03 9.19
CA GLY A 34 -5.10 25.01 10.20
C GLY A 34 -5.85 23.77 9.73
N VAL A 35 -6.26 23.69 8.46
CA VAL A 35 -7.04 22.58 7.93
C VAL A 35 -6.09 21.60 7.24
N GLY A 36 -5.72 20.54 7.90
CA GLY A 36 -4.87 19.47 7.35
C GLY A 36 -4.69 18.34 8.36
N LEU A 37 -4.18 17.21 7.90
CA LEU A 37 -3.76 16.11 8.77
C LEU A 37 -2.55 16.54 9.59
N LYS A 38 -2.77 17.08 10.79
CA LYS A 38 -1.65 17.43 11.69
C LYS A 38 -0.83 16.20 12.00
N THR A 39 0.50 16.32 11.90
CA THR A 39 1.42 15.31 12.39
C THR A 39 1.15 15.07 13.88
N ARG A 40 1.08 13.82 14.26
CA ARG A 40 0.95 13.41 15.66
C ARG A 40 2.23 12.74 16.12
N THR A 41 2.64 13.02 17.34
CA THR A 41 3.78 12.35 17.96
C THR A 41 3.44 10.87 18.17
N PRO A 42 4.28 9.93 17.74
CA PRO A 42 4.11 8.53 18.04
C PRO A 42 4.02 8.28 19.56
N ALA A 43 3.13 7.37 19.97
CA ALA A 43 2.96 7.02 21.38
C ALA A 43 4.07 6.09 21.90
N LEU A 44 4.75 5.39 21.00
CA LEU A 44 5.90 4.52 21.27
C LEU A 44 7.12 5.04 20.50
N ALA A 45 8.31 4.57 20.85
CA ALA A 45 9.51 4.85 20.08
C ALA A 45 9.38 4.27 18.66
N ALA A 46 9.17 5.14 17.67
CA ALA A 46 9.04 4.76 16.29
C ALA A 46 10.42 4.36 15.71
N ARG A 47 10.46 3.25 14.99
CA ARG A 47 11.62 2.79 14.20
C ARG A 47 11.43 3.11 12.71
N ALA A 48 10.19 3.13 12.25
CA ALA A 48 9.82 3.50 10.89
C ALA A 48 8.97 4.78 10.89
N LYS A 49 9.21 5.65 9.94
CA LYS A 49 8.39 6.85 9.67
C LYS A 49 7.34 6.58 8.62
N ARG A 50 7.60 5.64 7.70
CA ARG A 50 6.76 5.33 6.55
C ARG A 50 6.82 3.86 6.17
N VAL A 51 5.81 3.42 5.41
CA VAL A 51 5.68 2.06 4.89
C VAL A 51 5.52 2.10 3.38
N ILE A 52 6.27 1.27 2.67
CA ILE A 52 6.01 0.92 1.27
C ILE A 52 5.58 -0.54 1.24
N PHE A 53 4.34 -0.80 0.87
CA PHE A 53 3.80 -2.15 0.78
C PHE A 53 3.74 -2.62 -0.68
N LEU A 54 4.59 -3.58 -1.04
CA LEU A 54 4.64 -4.26 -2.33
C LEU A 54 3.65 -5.44 -2.29
N CYS A 55 2.41 -5.18 -2.68
CA CYS A 55 1.32 -6.15 -2.64
C CYS A 55 1.26 -7.00 -3.91
N MET A 56 1.63 -8.27 -3.77
CA MET A 56 1.64 -9.28 -4.86
C MET A 56 0.31 -10.02 -4.89
N SER A 57 -0.71 -9.39 -5.47
CA SER A 57 -2.08 -9.90 -5.46
C SER A 57 -2.24 -11.19 -6.28
N GLY A 58 -2.77 -12.21 -5.66
CA GLY A 58 -3.00 -13.54 -6.22
C GLY A 58 -2.26 -14.67 -5.50
N GLY A 59 -1.42 -14.34 -4.51
CA GLY A 59 -0.74 -15.31 -3.66
C GLY A 59 0.56 -15.86 -4.25
N PRO A 60 1.70 -15.19 -4.05
CA PRO A 60 3.01 -15.67 -4.50
C PRO A 60 3.36 -17.06 -3.95
N ALA A 61 3.96 -17.88 -4.79
CA ALA A 61 4.38 -19.23 -4.42
C ALA A 61 5.61 -19.16 -3.51
N HIS A 62 5.40 -19.22 -2.20
CA HIS A 62 6.47 -19.13 -1.19
C HIS A 62 7.53 -20.22 -1.36
N LEU A 63 7.13 -21.45 -1.72
CA LEU A 63 8.05 -22.57 -1.96
C LEU A 63 9.02 -22.33 -3.12
N ASP A 64 8.64 -21.48 -4.05
CA ASP A 64 9.41 -21.21 -5.28
C ASP A 64 10.09 -19.84 -5.26
N THR A 65 9.97 -19.10 -4.14
CA THR A 65 10.56 -17.75 -3.97
C THR A 65 11.51 -17.66 -2.78
N PHE A 66 11.06 -17.89 -1.53
CA PHE A 66 11.83 -17.66 -0.32
C PHE A 66 11.81 -18.81 0.70
N ASP A 67 10.94 -19.81 0.55
CA ASP A 67 10.80 -20.93 1.49
C ASP A 67 11.16 -22.26 0.83
N TYR A 68 12.46 -22.50 0.60
CA TYR A 68 12.95 -23.72 -0.04
C TYR A 68 12.48 -24.99 0.68
N LYS A 69 11.95 -25.93 -0.09
CA LYS A 69 11.62 -27.29 0.36
C LYS A 69 12.21 -28.30 -0.61
N PRO A 70 12.96 -29.30 -0.07
CA PRO A 70 13.45 -30.40 -0.88
C PRO A 70 12.30 -31.28 -1.35
N GLN A 71 12.49 -31.98 -2.44
CA GLN A 71 11.56 -33.04 -2.87
C GLN A 71 11.50 -34.14 -1.80
N THR A 72 10.30 -34.47 -1.33
CA THR A 72 10.10 -35.53 -0.35
C THR A 72 9.55 -36.80 -0.98
N GLY A 73 10.34 -37.90 -0.96
CA GLY A 73 10.00 -39.33 -1.17
C GLY A 73 8.80 -39.76 -2.02
N LYS A 74 8.84 -40.99 -2.44
CA LYS A 74 8.05 -41.87 -3.33
C LYS A 74 6.59 -41.60 -3.68
N LYS A 75 6.03 -40.54 -3.88
CA LYS A 75 4.71 -40.01 -4.31
C LYS A 75 4.37 -38.70 -3.65
N LYS A 76 5.35 -38.00 -3.16
CA LYS A 76 5.08 -36.91 -2.23
C LYS A 76 5.53 -35.58 -2.83
N HIS A 77 5.28 -34.56 -2.10
CA HIS A 77 5.43 -33.18 -2.45
C HIS A 77 6.68 -32.94 -3.31
N PRO A 78 6.54 -32.31 -4.48
CA PRO A 78 7.66 -32.12 -5.43
C PRO A 78 8.75 -31.18 -4.90
N GLY A 79 8.52 -30.52 -3.76
CA GLY A 79 9.39 -29.48 -3.24
C GLY A 79 9.35 -28.20 -4.06
N SER A 80 10.37 -27.39 -3.89
CA SER A 80 10.59 -26.21 -4.74
C SER A 80 10.98 -26.65 -6.14
N VAL A 81 10.35 -26.09 -7.16
CA VAL A 81 10.58 -26.50 -8.55
C VAL A 81 11.61 -25.65 -9.27
N PHE A 82 12.17 -24.65 -8.59
CA PHE A 82 13.27 -23.82 -9.01
C PHE A 82 14.47 -24.02 -8.08
N ARG A 83 15.65 -23.62 -8.56
CA ARG A 83 16.87 -23.73 -7.76
C ARG A 83 16.94 -22.60 -6.75
N PHE A 84 17.49 -22.92 -5.61
CA PHE A 84 17.81 -21.95 -4.56
C PHE A 84 19.31 -21.90 -4.35
N ARG A 85 19.79 -20.70 -3.98
CA ARG A 85 21.16 -20.48 -3.55
C ARG A 85 21.13 -19.65 -2.28
N GLN A 86 22.20 -19.76 -1.51
CA GLN A 86 22.46 -18.86 -0.40
C GLN A 86 23.06 -17.56 -0.94
N HIS A 87 22.60 -16.43 -0.39
CA HIS A 87 23.00 -15.09 -0.81
C HIS A 87 23.36 -14.24 0.39
N GLY A 88 24.25 -13.26 0.18
CA GLY A 88 24.74 -12.35 1.20
C GLY A 88 25.60 -13.05 2.26
N GLU A 89 26.02 -12.29 3.26
CA GLU A 89 26.74 -12.81 4.44
C GLU A 89 25.80 -13.61 5.34
N SER A 90 24.51 -13.27 5.34
CA SER A 90 23.45 -13.98 6.08
C SER A 90 23.18 -15.40 5.59
N GLY A 91 23.59 -15.73 4.36
CA GLY A 91 23.32 -17.03 3.76
C GLY A 91 21.85 -17.27 3.46
N LEU A 92 21.05 -16.21 3.26
CA LEU A 92 19.62 -16.31 2.98
C LEU A 92 19.35 -17.08 1.69
N GLY A 93 18.53 -18.13 1.77
CA GLY A 93 18.14 -18.93 0.61
C GLY A 93 17.11 -18.21 -0.24
N ILE A 94 17.46 -17.85 -1.47
CA ILE A 94 16.54 -17.18 -2.41
C ILE A 94 16.53 -17.94 -3.75
N SER A 95 15.37 -18.00 -4.38
CA SER A 95 15.16 -18.66 -5.67
C SER A 95 15.95 -17.97 -6.81
N GLU A 96 16.39 -18.77 -7.79
CA GLU A 96 16.97 -18.30 -9.05
C GLU A 96 16.06 -17.34 -9.83
N LEU A 97 14.78 -17.26 -9.47
CA LEU A 97 13.82 -16.35 -10.10
C LEU A 97 14.01 -14.88 -9.69
N LEU A 98 14.75 -14.61 -8.62
CA LEU A 98 14.88 -13.29 -7.99
C LEU A 98 16.36 -12.87 -7.85
N PRO A 99 17.16 -12.91 -8.95
CA PRO A 99 18.60 -12.66 -8.88
C PRO A 99 18.97 -11.23 -8.46
N GLU A 100 18.12 -10.24 -8.78
CA GLU A 100 18.38 -8.85 -8.42
C GLU A 100 18.01 -8.59 -6.93
N THR A 101 16.85 -9.05 -6.49
CA THR A 101 16.44 -9.00 -5.08
C THR A 101 17.43 -9.76 -4.17
N ALA A 102 18.01 -10.86 -4.67
CA ALA A 102 18.98 -11.66 -3.93
C ALA A 102 20.28 -10.90 -3.60
N LYS A 103 20.63 -9.84 -4.33
CA LYS A 103 21.75 -8.94 -3.99
C LYS A 103 21.52 -8.16 -2.72
N HIS A 104 20.28 -8.06 -2.28
CA HIS A 104 19.85 -7.40 -1.04
C HIS A 104 19.50 -8.39 0.08
N ALA A 105 19.95 -9.65 -0.02
CA ALA A 105 19.65 -10.70 0.96
C ALA A 105 19.92 -10.24 2.42
N ASP A 106 21.04 -9.55 2.63
CA ASP A 106 21.41 -9.05 3.95
C ASP A 106 20.56 -7.88 4.46
N ASP A 107 19.73 -7.28 3.62
CA ASP A 107 18.79 -6.25 4.04
C ASP A 107 17.39 -6.82 4.35
N LEU A 108 17.11 -8.10 4.00
CA LEU A 108 15.80 -8.73 4.14
C LEU A 108 15.60 -9.38 5.50
N CYS A 109 14.38 -9.26 6.02
CA CYS A 109 13.85 -10.06 7.12
C CYS A 109 12.71 -10.92 6.58
N VAL A 110 12.94 -12.21 6.38
CA VAL A 110 11.96 -13.14 5.79
C VAL A 110 11.13 -13.77 6.89
N ILE A 111 9.80 -13.78 6.73
CA ILE A 111 8.83 -14.38 7.65
C ILE A 111 8.19 -15.57 6.95
N ASN A 112 8.67 -16.78 7.22
CA ASN A 112 8.14 -18.03 6.66
C ASN A 112 6.97 -18.61 7.47
N GLY A 113 6.67 -18.02 8.62
CA GLY A 113 5.61 -18.44 9.52
C GLY A 113 4.25 -17.77 9.28
N MET A 114 4.02 -17.11 8.16
CA MET A 114 2.77 -16.42 7.87
C MET A 114 1.58 -17.38 7.70
N TYR A 115 0.40 -16.97 8.19
CA TYR A 115 -0.87 -17.66 7.93
C TYR A 115 -2.05 -16.70 7.96
N ALA A 116 -3.17 -17.13 7.34
CA ALA A 116 -4.42 -16.38 7.25
C ALA A 116 -5.62 -17.31 7.57
N ASP A 117 -6.79 -16.70 7.81
CA ASP A 117 -8.01 -17.45 8.17
C ASP A 117 -8.66 -18.18 6.99
N THR A 118 -8.34 -17.81 5.75
CA THR A 118 -9.02 -18.31 4.56
C THR A 118 -8.12 -18.30 3.33
N GLY A 119 -8.35 -19.26 2.42
CA GLY A 119 -7.75 -19.32 1.09
C GLY A 119 -8.66 -18.79 -0.02
N ILE A 120 -9.66 -17.99 0.30
CA ILE A 120 -10.55 -17.33 -0.67
C ILE A 120 -10.00 -15.93 -0.94
N HIS A 121 -9.61 -15.62 -2.18
CA HIS A 121 -8.97 -14.35 -2.55
C HIS A 121 -9.65 -13.12 -1.97
N ALA A 122 -10.94 -12.92 -2.25
CA ALA A 122 -11.64 -11.71 -1.80
C ALA A 122 -11.63 -11.54 -0.28
N GLN A 123 -11.77 -12.64 0.46
CA GLN A 123 -11.78 -12.63 1.93
C GLN A 123 -10.37 -12.43 2.50
N SER A 124 -9.38 -13.14 1.97
CA SER A 124 -8.01 -13.05 2.46
C SER A 124 -7.38 -11.70 2.10
N PHE A 125 -7.68 -11.18 0.91
CA PHE A 125 -7.27 -9.85 0.48
C PHE A 125 -7.89 -8.75 1.35
N LEU A 126 -9.18 -8.89 1.70
CA LEU A 126 -9.83 -8.00 2.67
C LEU A 126 -9.17 -8.10 4.04
N GLN A 127 -8.86 -9.31 4.51
CA GLN A 127 -8.18 -9.53 5.80
C GLN A 127 -6.77 -8.92 5.82
N LEU A 128 -5.99 -9.10 4.76
CA LEU A 128 -4.66 -8.53 4.60
C LEU A 128 -4.66 -7.00 4.76
N HIS A 129 -5.67 -6.33 4.19
CA HIS A 129 -5.72 -4.86 4.21
C HIS A 129 -6.42 -4.28 5.44
N THR A 130 -7.42 -4.97 5.98
CA THR A 130 -8.34 -4.39 6.98
C THR A 130 -8.43 -5.15 8.30
N GLY A 131 -7.73 -6.28 8.42
CA GLY A 131 -7.77 -7.16 9.59
C GLY A 131 -9.07 -7.98 9.74
N ASP A 132 -10.04 -7.80 8.85
CA ASP A 132 -11.32 -8.54 8.87
C ASP A 132 -11.62 -9.15 7.50
N ARG A 133 -11.95 -10.44 7.45
CA ARG A 133 -12.19 -11.19 6.20
C ARG A 133 -13.61 -11.02 5.63
N LEU A 134 -14.53 -10.46 6.38
CA LEU A 134 -15.95 -10.40 6.01
C LEU A 134 -16.51 -8.99 5.92
N ARG A 135 -15.97 -8.06 6.69
CA ARG A 135 -16.53 -6.73 6.84
C ARG A 135 -15.60 -5.66 6.30
N LYS A 136 -16.16 -4.70 5.61
CA LYS A 136 -15.40 -3.50 5.22
C LYS A 136 -15.02 -2.71 6.46
N ARG A 137 -13.72 -2.54 6.66
CA ARG A 137 -13.12 -1.76 7.75
C ARG A 137 -12.05 -0.84 7.19
N PRO A 138 -11.58 0.12 7.98
CA PRO A 138 -10.46 0.95 7.55
C PRO A 138 -9.23 0.09 7.26
N SER A 139 -8.54 0.43 6.17
CA SER A 139 -7.29 -0.24 5.78
C SER A 139 -6.14 0.08 6.73
N LEU A 140 -5.07 -0.72 6.69
CA LEU A 140 -3.83 -0.47 7.42
C LEU A 140 -3.29 0.94 7.17
N GLY A 141 -3.24 1.40 5.90
CA GLY A 141 -2.81 2.75 5.55
C GLY A 141 -3.71 3.84 6.15
N SER A 142 -5.03 3.60 6.23
CA SER A 142 -5.98 4.50 6.89
C SER A 142 -5.74 4.57 8.40
N TRP A 143 -5.47 3.45 9.07
CA TRP A 143 -5.13 3.42 10.49
C TRP A 143 -3.80 4.11 10.81
N ILE A 144 -2.77 3.92 9.98
CA ILE A 144 -1.50 4.63 10.11
C ILE A 144 -1.71 6.14 9.97
N SER A 145 -2.45 6.57 8.94
CA SER A 145 -2.78 7.97 8.73
C SER A 145 -3.63 8.56 9.87
N TYR A 146 -4.57 7.78 10.43
CA TYR A 146 -5.35 8.16 11.60
C TYR A 146 -4.47 8.32 12.85
N GLY A 147 -3.53 7.40 13.08
CA GLY A 147 -2.66 7.42 14.25
C GLY A 147 -1.60 8.53 14.22
N LEU A 148 -0.98 8.77 13.06
CA LEU A 148 0.20 9.63 12.93
C LEU A 148 -0.06 10.94 12.17
N GLY A 149 -1.16 11.07 11.43
CA GLY A 149 -1.33 12.18 10.48
C GLY A 149 -0.36 12.07 9.31
N THR A 150 0.03 13.21 8.74
CA THR A 150 1.00 13.27 7.62
C THR A 150 2.17 14.20 7.94
N GLU A 151 3.35 13.90 7.41
CA GLU A 151 4.52 14.80 7.49
C GLU A 151 4.41 15.94 6.47
N ASN A 152 3.78 15.67 5.33
CA ASN A 152 3.56 16.63 4.27
C ASN A 152 2.09 17.05 4.21
N GLN A 153 1.78 18.28 4.58
CA GLN A 153 0.43 18.82 4.60
C GLN A 153 -0.20 19.00 3.20
N ASN A 154 0.60 18.89 2.14
CA ASN A 154 0.16 19.04 0.76
C ASN A 154 -0.07 17.67 0.05
N LEU A 155 0.17 16.57 0.77
CA LEU A 155 -0.01 15.22 0.26
C LEU A 155 -0.88 14.39 1.20
N PRO A 156 -1.62 13.38 0.68
CA PRO A 156 -2.35 12.44 1.52
C PRO A 156 -1.37 11.60 2.34
N GLY A 157 -1.80 11.17 3.52
CA GLY A 157 -1.02 10.25 4.34
C GLY A 157 -0.94 8.82 3.78
N PHE A 158 -1.86 8.47 2.86
CA PHE A 158 -1.94 7.17 2.22
C PHE A 158 -2.15 7.29 0.71
N ILE A 159 -1.26 6.68 -0.08
CA ILE A 159 -1.33 6.57 -1.55
C ILE A 159 -1.36 5.11 -1.96
N SER A 160 -2.20 4.77 -2.94
CA SER A 160 -2.24 3.46 -3.56
C SER A 160 -1.96 3.55 -5.06
N LEU A 161 -0.92 2.83 -5.52
CA LEU A 161 -0.44 2.87 -6.91
C LEU A 161 -0.95 1.65 -7.69
N ASN A 162 -1.61 1.89 -8.81
CA ASN A 162 -2.14 0.85 -9.72
C ASN A 162 -3.03 -0.19 -9.04
N THR A 163 -3.73 0.20 -8.00
CA THR A 163 -4.64 -0.67 -7.26
C THR A 163 -5.99 -0.80 -7.96
N SER A 164 -6.74 -1.85 -7.63
CA SER A 164 -8.13 -1.97 -8.09
C SER A 164 -8.98 -0.83 -7.52
N LYS A 165 -10.09 -0.46 -8.19
CA LYS A 165 -11.10 0.49 -7.67
C LYS A 165 -11.86 -0.09 -6.46
N SER A 166 -11.18 -0.80 -5.58
CA SER A 166 -11.79 -1.47 -4.44
C SER A 166 -11.95 -0.54 -3.25
N SER A 167 -13.07 -0.66 -2.56
CA SER A 167 -13.29 0.01 -1.27
C SER A 167 -12.38 -0.51 -0.13
N ILE A 168 -11.50 -1.46 -0.40
CA ILE A 168 -10.49 -1.99 0.53
C ILE A 168 -9.52 -0.90 0.96
N TYR A 169 -9.22 0.05 0.08
CA TYR A 169 -8.31 1.18 0.37
C TYR A 169 -9.00 2.34 1.08
N SER A 170 -10.27 2.18 1.45
CA SER A 170 -11.05 3.24 2.08
C SER A 170 -10.78 3.33 3.58
N SER A 171 -11.09 4.51 4.12
CA SER A 171 -11.15 4.74 5.55
C SER A 171 -12.39 4.14 6.23
N ALA A 172 -13.33 3.58 5.45
CA ALA A 172 -14.60 3.00 5.90
C ALA A 172 -15.34 3.90 6.93
N PHE A 173 -15.32 3.55 8.20
CA PHE A 173 -15.96 4.36 9.27
C PHE A 173 -15.03 5.45 9.85
N LEU A 174 -13.72 5.44 9.56
CA LEU A 174 -12.85 6.57 9.90
C LEU A 174 -13.18 7.77 8.99
N PRO A 175 -12.87 9.00 9.41
CA PRO A 175 -13.02 10.19 8.57
C PRO A 175 -12.38 10.04 7.19
N SER A 176 -13.04 10.59 6.16
CA SER A 176 -12.64 10.43 4.76
C SER A 176 -11.25 11.00 4.40
N ILE A 177 -10.73 11.91 5.21
CA ILE A 177 -9.37 12.45 5.05
C ILE A 177 -8.29 11.36 5.16
N TYR A 178 -8.60 10.22 5.79
CA TYR A 178 -7.70 9.06 5.93
C TYR A 178 -7.86 8.03 4.81
N ASN A 179 -8.66 8.31 3.78
CA ASN A 179 -8.78 7.44 2.60
C ASN A 179 -7.44 7.32 1.87
N GLY A 180 -7.19 6.12 1.33
CA GLY A 180 -6.15 5.96 0.33
C GLY A 180 -6.48 6.75 -0.94
N THR A 181 -5.52 7.51 -1.43
CA THR A 181 -5.64 8.24 -2.70
C THR A 181 -5.09 7.35 -3.82
N PRO A 182 -5.95 6.89 -4.75
CA PRO A 182 -5.51 6.04 -5.85
C PRO A 182 -4.80 6.87 -6.92
N ILE A 183 -3.69 6.34 -7.44
CA ILE A 183 -2.96 6.85 -8.59
C ILE A 183 -2.87 5.74 -9.64
N GLY A 184 -3.46 5.95 -10.80
CA GLY A 184 -3.68 4.91 -11.79
C GLY A 184 -4.70 3.88 -11.32
N VAL A 185 -5.13 3.02 -12.24
CA VAL A 185 -6.06 1.93 -11.94
C VAL A 185 -5.49 0.64 -12.51
N ASN A 186 -5.69 -0.47 -11.81
CA ASN A 186 -5.20 -1.79 -12.20
C ASN A 186 -5.46 -2.09 -13.70
N GLY A 187 -4.37 -2.27 -14.45
CA GLY A 187 -4.41 -2.51 -15.89
C GLY A 187 -4.35 -1.25 -16.77
N GLU A 188 -4.38 -0.05 -16.20
CA GLU A 188 -4.10 1.18 -16.95
C GLU A 188 -2.58 1.39 -17.09
N ASN A 189 -2.19 2.11 -18.17
CA ASN A 189 -0.80 2.48 -18.38
C ASN A 189 -0.40 3.57 -17.37
N MET A 190 0.53 3.25 -16.47
CA MET A 190 1.04 4.18 -15.47
C MET A 190 1.79 5.39 -16.05
N SER A 191 2.15 5.38 -17.33
CA SER A 191 2.76 6.55 -17.99
C SER A 191 1.81 7.75 -18.06
N HIS A 192 0.51 7.49 -18.02
CA HIS A 192 -0.55 8.50 -18.00
C HIS A 192 -1.27 8.59 -16.64
N ALA A 193 -0.69 7.97 -15.61
CA ALA A 193 -1.30 7.98 -14.30
C ALA A 193 -1.39 9.41 -13.76
N THR A 194 -2.61 9.82 -13.47
CA THR A 194 -2.92 11.11 -12.86
C THR A 194 -3.67 10.89 -11.56
N ILE A 195 -3.65 11.88 -10.70
CA ILE A 195 -4.56 11.91 -9.56
C ILE A 195 -5.86 12.52 -10.05
N ASN A 196 -6.94 11.76 -9.95
CA ASN A 196 -8.25 12.20 -10.41
C ASN A 196 -8.63 13.54 -9.73
N ASN A 197 -9.13 14.47 -10.53
CA ASN A 197 -9.61 15.80 -10.09
C ASN A 197 -8.52 16.74 -9.50
N VAL A 198 -7.24 16.44 -9.66
CA VAL A 198 -6.16 17.32 -9.22
C VAL A 198 -5.91 18.46 -10.23
N SER A 199 -6.09 18.23 -11.51
CA SER A 199 -6.00 19.28 -12.53
C SER A 199 -7.33 19.51 -13.25
N SER A 200 -7.68 20.75 -13.48
CA SER A 200 -8.71 21.16 -14.41
C SER A 200 -8.19 22.38 -15.17
N ASP A 201 -8.05 22.26 -16.48
CA ASP A 201 -7.39 23.31 -17.30
C ASP A 201 -8.29 24.52 -17.57
N HIS A 202 -9.53 24.51 -17.07
CA HIS A 202 -10.53 25.52 -17.39
C HIS A 202 -10.51 26.76 -16.50
N LEU A 203 -9.81 26.72 -15.35
CA LEU A 203 -9.77 27.84 -14.42
C LEU A 203 -8.37 28.05 -13.83
N PRO A 204 -7.92 29.28 -13.68
CA PRO A 204 -6.66 29.57 -12.98
C PRO A 204 -6.77 29.21 -11.49
N LEU A 205 -5.63 28.91 -10.87
CA LEU A 205 -5.57 28.42 -9.48
C LEU A 205 -6.24 29.39 -8.49
N SER A 206 -6.12 30.69 -8.71
CA SER A 206 -6.79 31.72 -7.91
C SER A 206 -8.32 31.67 -7.99
N ALA A 207 -8.90 31.33 -9.16
CA ALA A 207 -10.33 31.16 -9.31
C ALA A 207 -10.81 29.88 -8.61
N LYS A 208 -10.05 28.78 -8.73
CA LYS A 208 -10.32 27.54 -8.00
C LYS A 208 -10.29 27.75 -6.49
N ARG A 209 -9.31 28.52 -5.98
CA ARG A 209 -9.25 28.87 -4.55
C ARG A 209 -10.50 29.60 -4.10
N ARG A 210 -10.94 30.64 -4.82
CA ARG A 210 -12.17 31.36 -4.48
C ARG A 210 -13.43 30.49 -4.49
N GLN A 211 -13.52 29.55 -5.45
CA GLN A 211 -14.64 28.60 -5.47
C GLN A 211 -14.61 27.69 -4.25
N LEU A 212 -13.44 27.17 -3.90
CA LEU A 212 -13.27 26.32 -2.72
C LEU A 212 -13.59 27.11 -1.44
N ASP A 213 -13.14 28.36 -1.32
CA ASP A 213 -13.41 29.21 -0.15
C ASP A 213 -14.92 29.42 0.04
N LEU A 214 -15.67 29.65 -1.05
CA LEU A 214 -17.13 29.78 -0.97
C LEU A 214 -17.78 28.45 -0.49
N VAL A 215 -17.40 27.33 -1.07
CA VAL A 215 -17.91 26.00 -0.65
C VAL A 215 -17.57 25.73 0.82
N GLN A 216 -16.37 26.07 1.25
CA GLN A 216 -15.93 25.91 2.64
C GLN A 216 -16.68 26.83 3.61
N MET A 217 -16.98 28.06 3.20
CA MET A 217 -17.83 28.95 3.98
C MET A 217 -19.21 28.34 4.22
N MET A 218 -19.87 27.85 3.15
CA MET A 218 -21.17 27.19 3.26
C MET A 218 -21.12 25.92 4.13
N ASN A 219 -20.05 25.12 3.98
CA ASN A 219 -19.85 23.92 4.79
C ASN A 219 -19.67 24.26 6.26
N ARG A 220 -18.89 25.31 6.60
CA ARG A 220 -18.70 25.77 7.97
C ARG A 220 -20.00 26.30 8.61
N ASP A 221 -20.82 27.02 7.85
CA ASP A 221 -22.11 27.49 8.36
C ASP A 221 -23.06 26.33 8.61
N HIS A 222 -23.04 25.31 7.75
CA HIS A 222 -23.79 24.09 8.02
C HIS A 222 -23.27 23.35 9.26
N LEU A 223 -21.95 23.28 9.43
CA LEU A 223 -21.32 22.65 10.61
C LEU A 223 -21.68 23.38 11.92
N LYS A 224 -21.79 24.71 11.92
CA LYS A 224 -22.28 25.48 13.09
C LYS A 224 -23.69 25.06 13.51
N GLN A 225 -24.55 24.75 12.53
CA GLN A 225 -25.93 24.29 12.78
C GLN A 225 -25.96 22.79 13.18
N HIS A 226 -24.95 22.01 12.77
CA HIS A 226 -24.82 20.56 13.02
C HIS A 226 -23.42 20.20 13.58
N PRO A 227 -23.08 20.65 14.81
CA PRO A 227 -21.71 20.55 15.34
C PRO A 227 -21.21 19.11 15.57
N THR A 228 -22.10 18.14 15.55
CA THR A 228 -21.79 16.72 15.72
C THR A 228 -21.57 15.98 14.37
N ASP A 229 -21.69 16.68 13.23
CA ASP A 229 -21.44 16.07 11.91
C ASP A 229 -19.94 15.96 11.60
N THR A 230 -19.33 14.92 12.16
CA THR A 230 -17.90 14.59 11.92
C THR A 230 -17.59 14.25 10.45
N LYS A 231 -18.60 13.86 9.66
CA LYS A 231 -18.42 13.57 8.25
C LYS A 231 -18.22 14.85 7.44
N LEU A 232 -18.95 15.90 7.77
CA LEU A 232 -18.81 17.19 7.09
C LEU A 232 -17.44 17.82 7.34
N GLU A 233 -16.94 17.77 8.57
CA GLU A 233 -15.58 18.23 8.90
C GLU A 233 -14.54 17.51 8.05
N SER A 234 -14.67 16.20 7.91
CA SER A 234 -13.78 15.39 7.10
C SER A 234 -13.84 15.72 5.59
N VAL A 235 -15.02 16.08 5.08
CA VAL A 235 -15.19 16.54 3.69
C VAL A 235 -14.48 17.88 3.47
N ILE A 236 -14.60 18.82 4.43
CA ILE A 236 -13.89 20.10 4.41
C ILE A 236 -12.38 19.87 4.29
N GLN A 237 -11.83 19.03 5.14
CA GLN A 237 -10.41 18.70 5.15
C GLN A 237 -9.94 18.00 3.86
N SER A 238 -10.75 17.07 3.33
CA SER A 238 -10.44 16.37 2.09
C SER A 238 -10.42 17.30 0.87
N MET A 239 -11.33 18.27 0.81
CA MET A 239 -11.35 19.28 -0.26
C MET A 239 -10.12 20.20 -0.21
N GLU A 240 -9.71 20.63 0.99
CA GLU A 240 -8.50 21.43 1.19
C GLU A 240 -7.23 20.66 0.79
N LEU A 241 -7.15 19.38 1.16
CA LEU A 241 -6.05 18.52 0.76
C LEU A 241 -5.99 18.39 -0.76
N GLY A 242 -7.13 18.08 -1.41
CA GLY A 242 -7.22 17.98 -2.88
C GLY A 242 -6.77 19.25 -3.59
N PHE A 243 -7.09 20.43 -3.04
CA PHE A 243 -6.61 21.70 -3.60
C PHE A 243 -5.09 21.84 -3.46
N ARG A 244 -4.52 21.57 -2.27
CA ARG A 244 -3.07 21.68 -2.03
C ARG A 244 -2.26 20.68 -2.87
N MET A 245 -2.81 19.50 -3.12
CA MET A 245 -2.18 18.49 -3.99
C MET A 245 -1.95 19.00 -5.43
N GLN A 246 -2.77 19.95 -5.91
CA GLN A 246 -2.63 20.49 -7.28
C GLN A 246 -1.28 21.15 -7.53
N SER A 247 -0.62 21.65 -6.49
CA SER A 247 0.68 22.31 -6.60
C SER A 247 1.89 21.39 -6.44
N VAL A 248 1.72 20.21 -5.85
CA VAL A 248 2.85 19.31 -5.50
C VAL A 248 2.80 17.99 -6.25
N ALA A 249 1.61 17.45 -6.43
CA ALA A 249 1.47 16.11 -7.01
C ALA A 249 1.94 16.01 -8.48
N PRO A 250 1.74 17.00 -9.36
CA PRO A 250 2.25 16.94 -10.73
C PRO A 250 3.76 16.76 -10.79
N ASP A 251 4.53 17.51 -9.97
CA ASP A 251 5.99 17.41 -9.94
C ASP A 251 6.47 16.04 -9.43
N LEU A 252 5.75 15.43 -8.50
CA LEU A 252 6.08 14.09 -8.01
C LEU A 252 5.76 12.98 -9.03
N LEU A 253 4.73 13.17 -9.84
CA LEU A 253 4.35 12.23 -10.91
C LEU A 253 5.24 12.37 -12.15
N ASP A 254 5.83 13.55 -12.37
CA ASP A 254 6.76 13.79 -13.47
C ASP A 254 8.13 13.18 -13.16
N ILE A 255 8.40 12.05 -13.79
CA ILE A 255 9.69 11.34 -13.68
C ILE A 255 10.71 11.77 -14.75
N SER A 256 10.42 12.79 -15.56
CA SER A 256 11.35 13.29 -16.58
C SER A 256 12.63 13.91 -15.97
N THR A 257 12.56 14.28 -14.71
CA THR A 257 13.69 14.81 -13.92
C THR A 257 14.63 13.72 -13.40
N GLU A 258 14.25 12.45 -13.49
CA GLU A 258 15.10 11.33 -13.08
C GLU A 258 16.21 11.06 -14.11
N THR A 259 17.37 10.59 -13.64
CA THR A 259 18.47 10.27 -14.54
C THR A 259 18.13 9.05 -15.40
N LYS A 260 18.72 8.97 -16.59
CA LYS A 260 18.58 7.79 -17.45
C LYS A 260 19.01 6.51 -16.72
N ALA A 261 20.08 6.55 -15.94
CA ALA A 261 20.54 5.41 -15.14
C ALA A 261 19.50 4.96 -14.10
N THR A 262 18.81 5.91 -13.43
CA THR A 262 17.72 5.60 -12.51
C THR A 262 16.56 4.94 -13.26
N LEU A 263 16.11 5.51 -14.37
CA LEU A 263 15.01 4.95 -15.16
C LEU A 263 15.33 3.52 -15.68
N GLU A 264 16.56 3.29 -16.13
CA GLU A 264 17.03 1.97 -16.56
C GLU A 264 17.07 0.96 -15.41
N LYS A 265 17.58 1.36 -14.23
CA LYS A 265 17.64 0.52 -13.03
C LYS A 265 16.25 0.05 -12.59
N TYR A 266 15.28 0.95 -12.57
CA TYR A 266 13.87 0.62 -12.29
C TYR A 266 13.15 -0.05 -13.47
N ARG A 267 13.79 -0.20 -14.63
CA ARG A 267 13.20 -0.72 -15.87
C ARG A 267 11.94 0.03 -16.30
N VAL A 268 11.90 1.34 -16.09
CA VAL A 268 10.76 2.19 -16.48
C VAL A 268 10.59 2.17 -17.99
N GLY A 269 9.35 1.96 -18.45
CA GLY A 269 9.02 1.89 -19.90
C GLY A 269 9.51 0.62 -20.60
N GLN A 270 10.22 -0.28 -19.92
CA GLN A 270 10.65 -1.57 -20.46
C GLN A 270 9.53 -2.62 -20.34
N GLN A 271 8.39 -2.32 -20.95
CA GLN A 271 7.24 -3.21 -20.91
C GLN A 271 7.52 -4.47 -21.72
N LYS A 272 7.51 -5.63 -21.08
CA LYS A 272 7.52 -6.91 -21.76
C LYS A 272 6.10 -7.27 -22.21
N LYS A 273 6.01 -8.09 -23.28
CA LYS A 273 4.71 -8.64 -23.70
C LYS A 273 4.09 -9.44 -22.55
N ALA A 274 2.78 -9.38 -22.42
CA ALA A 274 2.06 -10.21 -21.47
C ALA A 274 2.35 -11.70 -21.72
N VAL A 275 2.64 -12.43 -20.66
CA VAL A 275 2.92 -13.88 -20.71
C VAL A 275 1.99 -14.56 -19.69
N GLY A 276 1.18 -15.50 -20.18
CA GLY A 276 0.25 -16.22 -19.32
C GLY A 276 -0.72 -15.27 -18.59
N THR A 277 -0.74 -15.34 -17.27
CA THR A 277 -1.54 -14.45 -16.41
C THR A 277 -0.84 -13.13 -16.11
N CYS A 278 0.48 -13.02 -16.32
CA CYS A 278 1.24 -11.80 -16.10
C CYS A 278 0.82 -10.72 -17.11
N LYS A 279 0.18 -9.67 -16.60
CA LYS A 279 -0.21 -8.51 -17.41
C LYS A 279 0.97 -7.55 -17.54
N VAL A 280 1.05 -6.89 -18.68
CA VAL A 280 1.99 -5.78 -18.84
C VAL A 280 1.62 -4.69 -17.84
N SER A 281 2.54 -4.39 -16.94
CA SER A 281 2.42 -3.28 -15.99
C SER A 281 3.74 -2.52 -15.96
N ASP A 282 3.66 -1.23 -15.78
CA ASP A 282 4.85 -0.42 -15.54
C ASP A 282 5.19 -0.45 -14.03
N PHE A 283 5.52 -1.65 -13.54
CA PHE A 283 5.83 -1.87 -12.13
C PHE A 283 7.07 -1.09 -11.69
N GLY A 284 8.04 -0.94 -12.58
CA GLY A 284 9.22 -0.12 -12.34
C GLY A 284 8.87 1.34 -12.08
N ARG A 285 7.96 1.92 -12.87
CA ARG A 285 7.46 3.28 -12.63
C ARG A 285 6.73 3.39 -11.29
N GLN A 286 5.94 2.38 -10.92
CA GLN A 286 5.25 2.36 -9.63
C GLN A 286 6.25 2.33 -8.46
N CYS A 287 7.29 1.50 -8.52
CA CYS A 287 8.35 1.46 -7.51
C CYS A 287 9.11 2.79 -7.42
N LEU A 288 9.42 3.41 -8.55
CA LEU A 288 10.05 4.73 -8.60
C LEU A 288 9.16 5.82 -7.98
N LEU A 289 7.87 5.83 -8.31
CA LEU A 289 6.91 6.75 -7.70
C LEU A 289 6.76 6.50 -6.20
N ALA A 290 6.77 5.23 -5.76
CA ALA A 290 6.73 4.91 -4.33
C ALA A 290 7.92 5.49 -3.58
N ARG A 291 9.13 5.45 -4.14
CA ARG A 291 10.31 6.11 -3.57
C ARG A 291 10.11 7.62 -3.51
N ARG A 292 9.63 8.27 -4.58
CA ARG A 292 9.41 9.72 -4.63
C ARG A 292 8.37 10.19 -3.59
N PHE A 293 7.28 9.46 -3.45
CA PHE A 293 6.27 9.75 -2.43
C PHE A 293 6.77 9.51 -1.00
N ALA A 294 7.58 8.47 -0.79
CA ALA A 294 8.22 8.22 0.49
C ALA A 294 9.18 9.37 0.87
N GLU A 295 9.99 9.83 -0.07
CA GLU A 295 10.89 10.98 0.07
C GLU A 295 10.12 12.27 0.36
N ALA A 296 8.94 12.44 -0.25
CA ALA A 296 8.05 13.58 -0.02
C ALA A 296 7.24 13.50 1.29
N GLY A 297 7.42 12.46 2.12
CA GLY A 297 6.82 12.35 3.46
C GLY A 297 5.43 11.67 3.50
N VAL A 298 5.06 10.90 2.48
CA VAL A 298 3.84 10.07 2.53
C VAL A 298 4.06 8.90 3.49
N ARG A 299 3.10 8.69 4.41
CA ARG A 299 3.21 7.69 5.49
C ARG A 299 3.03 6.24 5.03
N PHE A 300 2.09 6.02 4.13
CA PHE A 300 1.80 4.67 3.63
C PHE A 300 1.62 4.71 2.11
N ILE A 301 2.40 3.88 1.42
CA ILE A 301 2.37 3.78 -0.03
C ILE A 301 2.20 2.31 -0.39
N GLU A 302 1.12 1.99 -1.09
CA GLU A 302 0.91 0.65 -1.60
C GLU A 302 1.18 0.59 -3.09
N VAL A 303 2.01 -0.38 -3.48
CA VAL A 303 2.33 -0.71 -4.87
C VAL A 303 1.74 -2.07 -5.16
N SER A 304 0.79 -2.16 -6.09
CA SER A 304 0.11 -3.42 -6.38
C SER A 304 0.59 -4.03 -7.70
N HIS A 305 0.95 -5.31 -7.65
CA HIS A 305 1.21 -6.13 -8.82
C HIS A 305 0.31 -7.37 -8.80
N GLY A 306 -0.51 -7.53 -9.82
CA GLY A 306 -1.46 -8.66 -9.91
C GLY A 306 -0.87 -9.90 -10.58
N SER A 307 -1.77 -10.83 -10.90
CA SER A 307 -1.48 -12.05 -11.70
C SER A 307 -0.63 -13.12 -10.99
N TRP A 308 -0.59 -13.10 -9.65
CA TRP A 308 0.06 -14.17 -8.88
C TRP A 308 -0.86 -15.36 -8.59
N ASP A 309 -2.08 -15.34 -9.13
CA ASP A 309 -3.04 -16.46 -9.05
C ASP A 309 -2.77 -17.54 -10.13
N GLN A 310 -1.65 -18.24 -9.98
CA GLN A 310 -1.10 -19.15 -10.97
C GLN A 310 -1.60 -20.59 -10.78
N HIS A 311 -2.86 -20.84 -11.10
CA HIS A 311 -3.44 -22.17 -11.02
C HIS A 311 -2.89 -23.13 -12.09
N LYS A 312 -2.65 -22.63 -13.32
CA LYS A 312 -2.14 -23.39 -14.46
C LYS A 312 -0.83 -22.79 -14.95
N ASN A 313 0.00 -23.62 -15.58
CA ASN A 313 1.28 -23.19 -16.13
C ASN A 313 2.18 -22.47 -15.11
N HIS A 314 2.14 -22.89 -13.87
CA HIS A 314 2.78 -22.25 -12.72
C HIS A 314 4.22 -21.82 -13.01
N ARG A 315 5.04 -22.71 -13.56
CA ARG A 315 6.46 -22.38 -13.85
C ARG A 315 6.61 -21.17 -14.79
N ARG A 316 5.86 -21.17 -15.90
CA ARG A 316 5.92 -20.10 -16.90
C ARG A 316 5.44 -18.77 -16.31
N ASP A 317 4.31 -18.81 -15.63
CA ASP A 317 3.63 -17.61 -15.16
C ASP A 317 4.34 -17.01 -13.94
N LEU A 318 4.91 -17.85 -13.06
CA LEU A 318 5.75 -17.39 -11.97
C LEU A 318 7.05 -16.74 -12.44
N MET A 319 7.74 -17.37 -13.43
CA MET A 319 8.93 -16.79 -14.06
C MET A 319 8.61 -15.40 -14.62
N ALA A 320 7.49 -15.27 -15.35
CA ALA A 320 7.10 -14.00 -15.95
C ALA A 320 6.84 -12.90 -14.90
N ASN A 321 6.16 -13.23 -13.79
CA ASN A 321 5.92 -12.29 -12.72
C ASN A 321 7.20 -11.87 -11.99
N CYS A 322 8.07 -12.84 -11.68
CA CYS A 322 9.38 -12.56 -11.07
C CYS A 322 10.24 -11.68 -11.99
N GLU A 323 10.30 -11.99 -13.29
CA GLU A 323 11.07 -11.20 -14.25
C GLU A 323 10.64 -9.73 -14.35
N VAL A 324 9.35 -9.45 -14.18
CA VAL A 324 8.81 -8.08 -14.19
C VAL A 324 9.08 -7.35 -12.88
N THR A 325 9.08 -8.06 -11.75
CA THR A 325 9.10 -7.42 -10.43
C THR A 325 10.47 -7.38 -9.77
N ASP A 326 11.36 -8.32 -10.07
CA ASP A 326 12.63 -8.50 -9.38
C ASP A 326 13.54 -7.26 -9.43
N ALA A 327 13.90 -6.80 -10.63
CA ALA A 327 14.79 -5.66 -10.79
C ALA A 327 14.21 -4.35 -10.25
N PRO A 328 12.91 -4.00 -10.44
CA PRO A 328 12.32 -2.83 -9.80
C PRO A 328 12.31 -2.87 -8.28
N ILE A 329 12.11 -4.05 -7.67
CA ILE A 329 12.19 -4.22 -6.21
C ILE A 329 13.62 -3.98 -5.71
N ALA A 330 14.60 -4.58 -6.36
CA ALA A 330 16.01 -4.38 -6.03
C ALA A 330 16.41 -2.91 -6.18
N ALA A 331 15.99 -2.25 -7.28
CA ALA A 331 16.23 -0.83 -7.49
C ALA A 331 15.63 0.05 -6.39
N LEU A 332 14.41 -0.29 -5.93
CA LEU A 332 13.76 0.42 -4.82
C LEU A 332 14.57 0.29 -3.53
N LEU A 333 14.98 -0.92 -3.16
CA LEU A 333 15.78 -1.17 -1.95
C LEU A 333 17.12 -0.43 -2.01
N GLU A 334 17.80 -0.51 -3.14
CA GLU A 334 19.08 0.16 -3.35
C GLU A 334 18.95 1.69 -3.29
N ASP A 335 17.95 2.26 -3.96
CA ASP A 335 17.74 3.72 -4.02
C ASP A 335 17.35 4.27 -2.63
N LEU A 336 16.48 3.57 -1.89
CA LEU A 336 16.17 3.92 -0.50
C LEU A 336 17.41 3.87 0.39
N LYS A 337 18.27 2.85 0.22
CA LYS A 337 19.51 2.69 0.99
C LYS A 337 20.51 3.80 0.67
N GLN A 338 20.73 4.09 -0.62
CA GLN A 338 21.65 5.15 -1.07
C GLN A 338 21.24 6.55 -0.60
N ARG A 339 19.93 6.78 -0.46
CA ARG A 339 19.36 8.04 0.05
C ARG A 339 19.27 8.14 1.56
N GLY A 340 19.67 7.07 2.30
CA GLY A 340 19.50 7.01 3.75
C GLY A 340 18.04 6.94 4.22
N LEU A 341 17.13 6.54 3.33
CA LEU A 341 15.70 6.43 3.63
C LEU A 341 15.30 5.04 4.12
N LEU A 342 16.08 3.99 3.82
CA LEU A 342 15.74 2.61 4.17
C LEU A 342 15.64 2.41 5.69
N ASP A 343 16.48 3.09 6.47
CA ASP A 343 16.50 2.91 7.92
C ASP A 343 15.19 3.34 8.59
N ASP A 344 14.49 4.31 8.03
CA ASP A 344 13.19 4.81 8.53
C ASP A 344 12.00 4.52 7.61
N THR A 345 12.21 3.69 6.57
CA THR A 345 11.16 3.21 5.65
C THR A 345 11.03 1.70 5.76
N LEU A 346 9.88 1.22 6.21
CA LEU A 346 9.58 -0.20 6.24
C LEU A 346 9.05 -0.64 4.87
N VAL A 347 9.82 -1.41 4.13
CA VAL A 347 9.37 -2.07 2.91
C VAL A 347 8.78 -3.42 3.27
N VAL A 348 7.56 -3.70 2.85
CA VAL A 348 6.83 -4.96 3.09
C VAL A 348 6.50 -5.59 1.76
N TRP A 349 6.79 -6.87 1.58
CA TRP A 349 6.44 -7.64 0.38
C TRP A 349 5.63 -8.88 0.75
N GLY A 350 4.56 -9.14 0.02
CA GLY A 350 3.75 -10.34 0.19
C GLY A 350 2.41 -10.25 -0.52
N GLY A 351 1.63 -11.30 -0.39
CA GLY A 351 0.28 -11.40 -0.95
C GLY A 351 -0.71 -11.96 0.07
N GLU A 352 -1.96 -12.12 -0.33
CA GLU A 352 -3.05 -12.50 0.58
C GLU A 352 -2.94 -13.94 1.11
N PHE A 353 -2.12 -14.80 0.50
CA PHE A 353 -1.74 -16.15 0.95
C PHE A 353 -0.59 -16.69 0.06
N GLY A 354 -0.18 -17.93 0.24
CA GLY A 354 0.81 -18.62 -0.58
C GLY A 354 0.20 -19.73 -1.45
N ARG A 355 1.08 -20.63 -1.93
CA ARG A 355 0.68 -21.77 -2.77
C ARG A 355 1.35 -23.04 -2.30
N PRO A 356 0.63 -24.19 -2.29
CA PRO A 356 1.11 -25.44 -1.71
C PRO A 356 2.05 -26.22 -2.63
N GLY A 357 2.75 -25.61 -3.52
CA GLY A 357 3.59 -26.30 -4.49
C GLY A 357 2.80 -27.10 -5.55
N LEU A 358 3.50 -27.67 -6.52
CA LEU A 358 2.89 -28.46 -7.57
C LEU A 358 2.45 -29.84 -7.04
N THR A 359 1.20 -30.23 -7.31
CA THR A 359 0.73 -31.55 -6.95
C THR A 359 1.08 -32.55 -8.06
N PRO A 360 1.68 -33.72 -7.72
CA PRO A 360 2.04 -34.75 -8.70
C PRO A 360 0.82 -35.43 -9.34
N GLU A 361 -0.33 -35.37 -8.69
CA GLU A 361 -1.50 -36.20 -9.00
C GLU A 361 -2.06 -35.99 -10.40
N ASN A 362 -1.81 -34.88 -11.05
CA ASN A 362 -2.40 -34.59 -12.34
C ASN A 362 -1.39 -34.43 -13.50
N GLY A 363 -0.09 -34.60 -13.27
CA GLY A 363 0.93 -34.31 -14.30
C GLY A 363 0.85 -32.87 -14.86
N LYS A 364 0.00 -32.06 -14.25
CA LYS A 364 -0.31 -30.70 -14.62
C LYS A 364 0.50 -29.75 -13.74
N ASN A 365 1.04 -28.75 -14.35
CA ASN A 365 1.78 -27.69 -13.70
C ASN A 365 0.80 -26.72 -12.99
N GLU A 366 0.09 -27.24 -11.99
CA GLU A 366 -1.01 -26.56 -11.29
C GLU A 366 -0.72 -26.39 -9.81
N THR A 367 -1.17 -25.28 -9.23
CA THR A 367 -1.13 -25.01 -7.78
C THR A 367 -2.49 -24.53 -7.27
N GLY A 368 -2.78 -24.78 -5.99
CA GLY A 368 -3.95 -24.24 -5.29
C GLY A 368 -3.60 -23.02 -4.43
N HIS A 369 -4.48 -22.71 -3.49
CA HIS A 369 -4.27 -21.67 -2.49
C HIS A 369 -3.77 -22.26 -1.18
N ASN A 370 -2.86 -21.58 -0.50
CA ASN A 370 -2.36 -21.99 0.80
C ASN A 370 -2.40 -20.83 1.81
N ALA A 371 -3.46 -20.78 2.61
CA ALA A 371 -3.60 -19.82 3.69
C ALA A 371 -2.93 -20.26 5.00
N ARG A 372 -2.48 -21.52 5.10
CA ARG A 372 -1.97 -22.09 6.36
C ARG A 372 -0.48 -21.92 6.56
N GLY A 373 0.25 -21.61 5.49
CA GLY A 373 1.70 -21.40 5.51
C GLY A 373 2.13 -20.65 4.26
N PHE A 374 2.74 -19.47 4.43
CA PHE A 374 3.27 -18.68 3.33
C PHE A 374 4.33 -17.70 3.85
N THR A 375 4.92 -16.94 2.93
CA THR A 375 6.05 -16.07 3.23
C THR A 375 5.73 -14.61 2.95
N PHE A 376 6.16 -13.76 3.87
CA PHE A 376 6.39 -12.33 3.67
C PHE A 376 7.86 -12.03 3.86
N TRP A 377 8.32 -10.89 3.36
CA TRP A 377 9.56 -10.32 3.82
C TRP A 377 9.39 -8.82 4.09
N LEU A 378 10.23 -8.32 4.99
CA LEU A 378 10.34 -6.92 5.35
C LEU A 378 11.78 -6.46 5.14
N ALA A 379 11.98 -5.16 4.90
CA ALA A 379 13.30 -4.55 4.86
C ALA A 379 13.25 -3.13 5.43
N GLY A 380 14.32 -2.70 6.08
CA GLY A 380 14.40 -1.36 6.68
C GLY A 380 13.47 -1.15 7.88
N GLY A 381 13.21 0.10 8.25
CA GLY A 381 12.26 0.47 9.31
C GLY A 381 12.51 -0.22 10.66
N GLY A 382 13.76 -0.58 10.99
CA GLY A 382 14.13 -1.18 12.26
C GLY A 382 13.90 -2.69 12.40
N VAL A 383 13.72 -3.42 11.27
CA VAL A 383 13.72 -4.89 11.29
C VAL A 383 15.13 -5.45 11.23
N LYS A 384 15.33 -6.66 11.76
CA LYS A 384 16.60 -7.39 11.65
C LYS A 384 16.94 -7.66 10.21
N ARG A 385 18.16 -7.40 9.83
CA ARG A 385 18.73 -7.62 8.52
C ARG A 385 19.24 -9.05 8.37
N GLY A 386 19.10 -9.66 7.19
CA GLY A 386 19.56 -11.00 6.89
C GLY A 386 18.94 -12.08 7.81
N HIS A 387 17.69 -11.89 8.23
CA HIS A 387 17.04 -12.72 9.23
C HIS A 387 15.88 -13.54 8.65
N VAL A 388 15.71 -14.75 9.16
CA VAL A 388 14.56 -15.61 8.87
C VAL A 388 13.78 -15.88 10.15
N HIS A 389 12.52 -15.48 10.20
CA HIS A 389 11.61 -15.75 11.30
C HIS A 389 10.57 -16.80 10.91
N GLY A 390 10.41 -17.78 11.78
CA GLY A 390 9.42 -18.84 11.62
C GLY A 390 9.76 -19.87 10.54
N LYS A 391 8.94 -20.92 10.49
CA LYS A 391 9.12 -22.05 9.55
C LYS A 391 7.78 -22.61 9.15
N THR A 392 7.68 -23.08 7.91
CA THR A 392 6.64 -24.02 7.48
C THR A 392 7.09 -25.47 7.69
N ASP A 393 6.15 -26.41 7.63
CA ASP A 393 6.43 -27.83 7.68
C ASP A 393 7.29 -28.30 6.47
N PRO A 394 7.80 -29.54 6.46
CA PRO A 394 8.65 -30.01 5.37
C PRO A 394 8.05 -29.96 3.97
N THR A 395 6.74 -29.78 3.85
CA THR A 395 6.04 -29.61 2.57
C THR A 395 5.65 -28.17 2.27
N GLY A 396 5.93 -27.22 3.19
CA GLY A 396 5.51 -25.83 3.07
C GLY A 396 4.00 -25.61 3.21
N ALA A 397 3.26 -26.62 3.64
CA ALA A 397 1.80 -26.56 3.70
C ALA A 397 1.26 -25.80 4.91
N ARG A 398 2.01 -25.75 6.02
CA ARG A 398 1.57 -25.11 7.28
C ARG A 398 2.72 -24.41 7.98
N ALA A 399 2.45 -23.25 8.52
CA ALA A 399 3.32 -22.61 9.50
C ALA A 399 3.37 -23.47 10.79
N VAL A 400 4.56 -23.84 11.25
CA VAL A 400 4.78 -24.71 12.41
C VAL A 400 5.53 -24.04 13.53
N GLU A 401 6.46 -23.12 13.21
CA GLU A 401 7.30 -22.40 14.17
C GLU A 401 7.20 -20.90 13.87
N GLY A 402 7.25 -20.05 14.90
CA GLY A 402 7.20 -18.59 14.74
C GLY A 402 6.00 -18.12 13.92
N LYS A 403 4.81 -18.62 14.24
CA LYS A 403 3.59 -18.34 13.48
C LYS A 403 3.19 -16.88 13.57
N VAL A 404 2.91 -16.27 12.42
CA VAL A 404 2.51 -14.86 12.31
C VAL A 404 1.20 -14.76 11.53
N HIS A 405 0.14 -14.38 12.21
CA HIS A 405 -1.15 -14.07 11.57
C HIS A 405 -1.14 -12.67 10.97
N PHE A 406 -2.01 -12.37 10.01
CA PHE A 406 -2.14 -10.99 9.51
C PHE A 406 -2.38 -9.96 10.61
N ARG A 407 -3.11 -10.30 11.67
CA ARG A 407 -3.29 -9.42 12.84
C ARG A 407 -1.97 -9.11 13.55
N ASP A 408 -1.09 -10.10 13.61
CA ASP A 408 0.24 -9.96 14.23
C ASP A 408 1.18 -9.14 13.34
N LEU A 409 1.11 -9.34 12.02
CA LEU A 409 1.80 -8.49 11.05
C LEU A 409 1.35 -7.04 11.18
N HIS A 410 0.04 -6.77 11.24
CA HIS A 410 -0.51 -5.43 11.44
C HIS A 410 -0.04 -4.83 12.77
N ALA A 411 -0.10 -5.59 13.86
CA ALA A 411 0.37 -5.13 15.17
C ALA A 411 1.86 -4.78 15.13
N THR A 412 2.65 -5.59 14.43
CA THR A 412 4.09 -5.40 14.26
C THR A 412 4.41 -4.16 13.44
N ILE A 413 3.74 -3.95 12.30
CA ILE A 413 3.90 -2.75 11.46
C ILE A 413 3.51 -1.49 12.25
N LEU A 414 2.36 -1.49 12.93
CA LEU A 414 1.93 -0.36 13.75
C LEU A 414 2.93 -0.06 14.87
N HIS A 415 3.47 -1.08 15.54
CA HIS A 415 4.46 -0.92 16.59
C HIS A 415 5.77 -0.30 16.06
N LEU A 416 6.28 -0.79 14.92
CA LEU A 416 7.45 -0.20 14.25
C LEU A 416 7.23 1.27 13.88
N MET A 417 5.99 1.65 13.55
CA MET A 417 5.57 3.05 13.30
C MET A 417 5.36 3.86 14.59
N GLY A 418 5.57 3.25 15.77
CA GLY A 418 5.36 3.92 17.07
C GLY A 418 3.90 4.00 17.51
N LEU A 419 3.02 3.16 16.96
CA LEU A 419 1.61 3.10 17.31
C LEU A 419 1.29 1.87 18.17
N PRO A 420 0.57 2.04 19.30
CA PRO A 420 0.16 0.93 20.15
C PRO A 420 -1.04 0.20 19.51
N ALA A 421 -0.77 -0.83 18.71
CA ALA A 421 -1.73 -1.49 17.82
C ALA A 421 -3.06 -1.89 18.47
N ASN A 422 -3.02 -2.35 19.73
CA ASN A 422 -4.21 -2.79 20.45
C ASN A 422 -4.93 -1.67 21.18
N ASP A 423 -4.31 -0.49 21.32
CA ASP A 423 -4.87 0.70 21.98
C ASP A 423 -5.20 1.81 20.97
N LEU A 424 -4.76 1.69 19.73
CA LEU A 424 -5.18 2.56 18.63
C LEU A 424 -6.63 2.21 18.25
N LYS A 425 -7.58 2.95 18.81
CA LYS A 425 -9.01 2.67 18.73
C LYS A 425 -9.78 3.82 18.11
N TYR A 426 -10.94 3.49 17.57
CA TYR A 426 -11.93 4.45 17.10
C TYR A 426 -13.33 4.01 17.51
N TRP A 427 -14.10 4.91 18.15
CA TRP A 427 -15.47 4.64 18.53
C TRP A 427 -16.42 4.79 17.33
N HIS A 428 -17.14 3.72 17.00
CA HIS A 428 -18.11 3.73 15.91
C HIS A 428 -19.26 2.73 16.18
N ALA A 429 -20.49 3.14 15.87
CA ALA A 429 -21.68 2.29 16.00
C ALA A 429 -21.78 1.58 17.37
N GLY A 430 -21.56 2.34 18.45
CA GLY A 430 -21.75 1.84 19.83
C GLY A 430 -20.61 1.02 20.41
N ARG A 431 -19.44 0.93 19.72
CA ARG A 431 -18.28 0.17 20.23
C ARG A 431 -16.94 0.71 19.73
N GLU A 432 -15.88 0.30 20.41
CA GLU A 432 -14.51 0.53 19.97
C GLU A 432 -14.11 -0.43 18.84
N HIS A 433 -13.42 0.11 17.84
CA HIS A 433 -12.84 -0.64 16.75
C HIS A 433 -11.34 -0.42 16.70
N ARG A 434 -10.60 -1.44 16.29
CA ARG A 434 -9.15 -1.43 16.05
C ARG A 434 -8.83 -2.32 14.84
N LEU A 435 -7.67 -2.08 14.20
CA LEU A 435 -7.23 -2.84 13.02
C LEU A 435 -7.07 -4.33 13.34
N THR A 436 -6.49 -4.65 14.50
CA THR A 436 -6.20 -6.02 14.94
C THR A 436 -7.42 -6.83 15.37
N GLY A 437 -8.63 -6.23 15.26
CA GLY A 437 -9.87 -6.90 15.66
C GLY A 437 -10.05 -7.02 17.18
N PRO A 438 -11.13 -7.66 17.66
CA PRO A 438 -11.44 -7.76 19.09
C PRO A 438 -10.41 -8.58 19.88
N GLU A 439 -9.80 -9.56 19.25
CA GLU A 439 -8.78 -10.42 19.89
C GLU A 439 -7.41 -9.74 20.03
N GLY A 440 -7.20 -8.64 19.30
CA GLY A 440 -5.91 -7.97 19.22
C GLY A 440 -4.92 -8.69 18.30
N GLY A 441 -3.73 -8.09 18.13
CA GLY A 441 -2.60 -8.66 17.42
C GLY A 441 -1.38 -8.76 18.35
N LYS A 442 -0.56 -9.77 18.15
CA LYS A 442 0.69 -9.98 18.87
C LYS A 442 1.84 -9.33 18.10
N VAL A 443 2.59 -8.45 18.72
CA VAL A 443 3.79 -7.87 18.13
C VAL A 443 4.88 -8.92 18.06
N VAL A 444 5.49 -9.09 16.90
CA VAL A 444 6.57 -10.06 16.66
C VAL A 444 7.91 -9.39 16.95
N HIS A 445 8.28 -9.31 18.23
CA HIS A 445 9.52 -8.64 18.67
C HIS A 445 10.79 -9.31 18.14
N ASP A 446 10.74 -10.62 17.84
CA ASP A 446 11.90 -11.40 17.37
C ASP A 446 12.49 -10.89 16.05
N ILE A 447 11.71 -10.11 15.26
CA ILE A 447 12.19 -9.52 14.02
C ILE A 447 12.73 -8.10 14.17
N PHE A 448 12.76 -7.52 15.36
CA PHE A 448 13.28 -6.17 15.59
C PHE A 448 14.80 -6.17 15.77
N ALA A 449 15.46 -5.18 15.11
CA ALA A 449 16.88 -4.93 15.25
C ALA A 449 17.24 -4.35 16.64
#